data_873f0353dbc1ea6460079f0915666802
#
_entry.id   873f0353dbc1ea6460079f0915666802
#
_cell.length_a   1.000
_cell.length_b   1.000
_cell.length_c   1.000
_cell.angle_alpha   90.00
_cell.angle_beta   90.00
_cell.angle_gamma   90.00
#
_symmetry.space_group_name_H-M   'P 1'
#
loop_
_entity.id
_entity.type
_entity.pdbx_description
1 polymer ?
#
loop_
_entity_poly.entity_id
_entity_poly.type
_entity_poly.pdbx_seq_one_letter_code
_entity_poly.pdbx_strand_id
1 'polypeptide(L)'
;FYIDYLEKFVAIKRGINILEIGCGEGGNLLPFAEKECNVTGIDRSEERISQAISYFNLLGFNGRFIHSDFFDFSSEEDMNKYDIILIHDVIEHIDKCRKVEFILHAKEFLSETGIIFWGFPAWQMPFGGHQQICRNGFCSKMPFIHLLPLSVYNKILFIFGENDSCIKELLNIKAAGLSIEHFESIIKESNGRIVDRILWFINPHYKQKFKLKPRKLMPILSSIRYIRNYFSTSCFYITK
;
A
#
# COMPACT_ATOMS: atom_id res chain seq x y z
N PHE A 1 -8.23 5.72 12.22
CA PHE A 1 -8.93 4.78 11.34
C PHE A 1 -8.24 3.41 11.30
N TYR A 2 -6.91 3.34 11.07
CA TYR A 2 -6.20 2.05 11.04
C TYR A 2 -6.33 1.31 12.38
N ILE A 3 -6.08 1.99 13.49
CA ILE A 3 -6.16 1.41 14.83
C ILE A 3 -7.52 0.77 15.05
N ASP A 4 -8.63 1.50 14.91
CA ASP A 4 -9.99 0.99 15.12
C ASP A 4 -10.32 -0.22 14.22
N TYR A 5 -9.70 -0.30 13.06
CA TYR A 5 -9.88 -1.42 12.16
C TYR A 5 -9.05 -2.63 12.58
N LEU A 6 -7.77 -2.42 12.91
CA LEU A 6 -6.83 -3.48 13.28
C LEU A 6 -7.11 -4.06 14.67
N GLU A 7 -7.63 -3.25 15.60
CA GLU A 7 -8.03 -3.71 16.94
C GLU A 7 -9.10 -4.81 16.95
N LYS A 8 -9.79 -5.01 15.83
CA LYS A 8 -10.72 -6.16 15.68
C LYS A 8 -10.00 -7.50 15.56
N PHE A 9 -8.71 -7.50 15.23
CA PHE A 9 -7.93 -8.70 14.93
C PHE A 9 -6.75 -8.89 15.90
N VAL A 10 -6.12 -7.80 16.35
CA VAL A 10 -5.00 -7.81 17.29
C VAL A 10 -5.20 -6.65 18.29
N ALA A 11 -5.08 -6.93 19.58
CA ALA A 11 -5.16 -5.89 20.60
C ALA A 11 -3.94 -4.96 20.51
N ILE A 12 -4.15 -3.68 20.17
CA ILE A 12 -3.09 -2.69 20.04
C ILE A 12 -2.86 -2.04 21.40
N LYS A 13 -1.76 -2.40 22.04
CA LYS A 13 -1.37 -1.93 23.37
C LYS A 13 0.15 -1.71 23.44
N ARG A 14 0.61 -1.09 24.51
CA ARG A 14 2.04 -0.89 24.79
C ARG A 14 2.86 -2.16 24.53
N GLY A 15 3.98 -2.02 23.82
CA GLY A 15 4.95 -3.07 23.54
C GLY A 15 4.62 -3.99 22.35
N ILE A 16 3.47 -3.84 21.70
CA ILE A 16 3.18 -4.51 20.42
C ILE A 16 4.18 -4.07 19.36
N ASN A 17 4.73 -5.02 18.60
CA ASN A 17 5.70 -4.76 17.55
C ASN A 17 4.99 -4.56 16.20
N ILE A 18 5.23 -3.42 15.57
CA ILE A 18 4.63 -3.03 14.30
C ILE A 18 5.73 -2.74 13.27
N LEU A 19 5.62 -3.37 12.12
CA LEU A 19 6.47 -3.09 10.96
C LEU A 19 5.63 -2.42 9.87
N GLU A 20 6.12 -1.34 9.29
CA GLU A 20 5.58 -0.81 8.03
C GLU A 20 6.61 -0.96 6.92
N ILE A 21 6.25 -1.68 5.86
CA ILE A 21 7.04 -1.83 4.65
C ILE A 21 6.59 -0.74 3.67
N GLY A 22 7.54 0.09 3.22
CA GLY A 22 7.25 1.30 2.45
C GLY A 22 6.70 2.41 3.33
N CYS A 23 7.32 2.66 4.49
CA CYS A 23 6.81 3.57 5.51
C CYS A 23 6.83 5.06 5.11
N GLY A 24 7.55 5.42 4.03
CA GLY A 24 7.71 6.80 3.64
C GLY A 24 8.21 7.67 4.81
N GLU A 25 7.49 8.74 5.09
CA GLU A 25 7.79 9.69 6.16
C GLU A 25 7.28 9.26 7.55
N GLY A 26 6.82 8.00 7.71
CA GLY A 26 6.40 7.41 8.99
C GLY A 26 5.00 7.83 9.49
N GLY A 27 4.23 8.52 8.67
CA GLY A 27 2.93 9.07 9.09
C GLY A 27 1.90 8.03 9.56
N ASN A 28 1.91 6.83 8.96
CA ASN A 28 1.00 5.75 9.38
C ASN A 28 1.43 5.08 10.70
N LEU A 29 2.73 5.15 11.04
CA LEU A 29 3.28 4.58 12.28
C LEU A 29 3.02 5.46 13.51
N LEU A 30 2.84 6.76 13.31
CA LEU A 30 2.66 7.71 14.41
C LEU A 30 1.53 7.33 15.37
N PRO A 31 0.30 6.99 14.93
CA PRO A 31 -0.79 6.62 15.85
C PRO A 31 -0.49 5.37 16.70
N PHE A 32 0.43 4.52 16.25
CA PHE A 32 0.88 3.36 17.02
C PHE A 32 1.96 3.75 18.03
N ALA A 33 2.87 4.65 17.65
CA ALA A 33 3.85 5.22 18.57
C ALA A 33 3.16 5.98 19.72
N GLU A 34 2.07 6.71 19.46
CA GLU A 34 1.22 7.36 20.47
C GLU A 34 0.59 6.36 21.48
N LYS A 35 0.40 5.10 21.06
CA LYS A 35 -0.05 3.99 21.93
C LYS A 35 1.11 3.21 22.55
N GLU A 36 2.31 3.75 22.52
CA GLU A 36 3.53 3.13 23.07
C GLU A 36 3.85 1.75 22.44
N CYS A 37 3.47 1.53 21.18
CA CYS A 37 3.91 0.37 20.41
C CYS A 37 5.37 0.55 19.96
N ASN A 38 6.07 -0.58 19.75
CA ASN A 38 7.39 -0.59 19.13
C ASN A 38 7.22 -0.51 17.62
N VAL A 39 7.54 0.62 17.02
CA VAL A 39 7.34 0.84 15.58
C VAL A 39 8.64 0.76 14.81
N THR A 40 8.62 0.03 13.69
CA THR A 40 9.72 -0.07 12.73
C THR A 40 9.20 0.28 11.35
N GLY A 41 9.90 1.14 10.64
CA GLY A 41 9.60 1.51 9.26
C GLY A 41 10.77 1.17 8.34
N ILE A 42 10.46 0.60 7.16
CA ILE A 42 11.44 0.34 6.10
C ILE A 42 11.00 1.10 4.85
N ASP A 43 11.90 1.83 4.23
CA ASP A 43 11.67 2.47 2.93
C ASP A 43 12.96 2.50 2.10
N ARG A 44 12.83 2.40 0.79
CA ARG A 44 13.95 2.47 -0.15
C ARG A 44 14.46 3.90 -0.41
N SER A 45 13.77 4.91 0.08
CA SER A 45 14.15 6.32 -0.06
C SER A 45 14.85 6.82 1.19
N GLU A 46 16.15 7.07 1.09
CA GLU A 46 16.95 7.65 2.17
C GLU A 46 16.38 9.00 2.64
N GLU A 47 15.91 9.82 1.69
CA GLU A 47 15.30 11.11 1.99
C GLU A 47 14.06 10.95 2.87
N ARG A 48 13.14 10.02 2.51
CA ARG A 48 11.92 9.76 3.29
C ARG A 48 12.24 9.21 4.68
N ILE A 49 13.22 8.32 4.80
CA ILE A 49 13.69 7.81 6.11
C ILE A 49 14.23 8.95 6.97
N SER A 50 15.03 9.85 6.41
CA SER A 50 15.53 11.03 7.13
C SER A 50 14.40 11.94 7.60
N GLN A 51 13.36 12.12 6.77
CA GLN A 51 12.16 12.87 7.13
C GLN A 51 11.36 12.17 8.24
N ALA A 52 11.19 10.83 8.18
CA ALA A 52 10.53 10.05 9.21
C ALA A 52 11.23 10.19 10.57
N ILE A 53 12.55 10.05 10.62
CA ILE A 53 13.36 10.24 11.84
C ILE A 53 13.15 11.65 12.39
N SER A 54 13.26 12.67 11.52
CA SER A 54 13.10 14.07 11.92
C SER A 54 11.71 14.34 12.45
N TYR A 55 10.67 13.80 11.81
CA TYR A 55 9.28 13.94 12.19
C TYR A 55 8.98 13.32 13.56
N PHE A 56 9.45 12.09 13.79
CA PHE A 56 9.28 11.41 15.07
C PHE A 56 10.01 12.13 16.20
N ASN A 57 11.26 12.55 15.98
CA ASN A 57 12.04 13.32 16.95
C ASN A 57 11.36 14.64 17.32
N LEU A 58 10.81 15.37 16.32
CA LEU A 58 10.08 16.62 16.54
C LEU A 58 8.87 16.44 17.45
N LEU A 59 8.18 15.31 17.34
CA LEU A 59 6.99 14.98 18.11
C LEU A 59 7.32 14.28 19.44
N GLY A 60 8.59 13.94 19.71
CA GLY A 60 9.02 13.27 20.94
C GLY A 60 8.69 11.77 21.00
N PHE A 61 8.51 11.14 19.83
CA PHE A 61 8.28 9.70 19.73
C PHE A 61 9.54 8.95 19.27
N ASN A 62 9.62 7.69 19.69
CA ASN A 62 10.68 6.78 19.24
C ASN A 62 10.15 5.87 18.13
N GLY A 63 10.98 5.61 17.13
CA GLY A 63 10.75 4.66 16.04
C GLY A 63 12.07 4.22 15.44
N ARG A 64 12.13 2.99 14.94
CA ARG A 64 13.27 2.46 14.20
C ARG A 64 12.98 2.61 12.71
N PHE A 65 13.75 3.43 12.02
CA PHE A 65 13.59 3.66 10.58
C PHE A 65 14.82 3.18 9.82
N ILE A 66 14.60 2.36 8.79
CA ILE A 66 15.64 1.64 8.07
C ILE A 66 15.56 1.99 6.59
N HIS A 67 16.65 2.53 6.05
CA HIS A 67 16.84 2.71 4.62
C HIS A 67 17.28 1.39 3.99
N SER A 68 16.37 0.72 3.29
CA SER A 68 16.66 -0.54 2.59
C SER A 68 15.60 -0.82 1.52
N ASP A 69 15.99 -1.49 0.43
CA ASP A 69 15.00 -2.24 -0.36
C ASP A 69 14.52 -3.41 0.50
N PHE A 70 13.21 -3.61 0.56
CA PHE A 70 12.66 -4.67 1.41
C PHE A 70 13.12 -6.07 0.98
N PHE A 71 13.39 -6.30 -0.30
CA PHE A 71 13.92 -7.58 -0.78
C PHE A 71 15.35 -7.88 -0.29
N ASP A 72 16.12 -6.84 0.03
CA ASP A 72 17.48 -6.96 0.56
C ASP A 72 17.50 -6.92 2.09
N PHE A 73 16.38 -6.58 2.71
CA PHE A 73 16.28 -6.53 4.17
C PHE A 73 16.30 -7.93 4.76
N SER A 74 17.33 -8.19 5.56
CA SER A 74 17.49 -9.44 6.30
C SER A 74 18.00 -9.10 7.72
N SER A 75 17.29 -9.59 8.72
CA SER A 75 17.65 -9.40 10.12
C SER A 75 17.13 -10.57 10.94
N GLU A 76 18.02 -11.38 11.48
CA GLU A 76 17.66 -12.50 12.36
C GLU A 76 16.89 -12.04 13.59
N GLU A 77 17.19 -10.84 14.12
CA GLU A 77 16.51 -10.24 15.27
C GLU A 77 15.06 -9.83 14.97
N ASP A 78 14.73 -9.64 13.70
CA ASP A 78 13.40 -9.21 13.26
C ASP A 78 12.52 -10.35 12.76
N MET A 79 13.08 -11.56 12.59
CA MET A 79 12.31 -12.75 12.18
C MET A 79 11.27 -13.14 13.23
N ASN A 80 10.05 -13.45 12.79
CA ASN A 80 8.92 -13.85 13.64
C ASN A 80 8.60 -12.87 14.78
N LYS A 81 8.87 -11.58 14.60
CA LYS A 81 8.81 -10.56 15.66
C LYS A 81 7.55 -9.72 15.63
N TYR A 82 7.05 -9.38 14.45
CA TYR A 82 6.03 -8.36 14.33
C TYR A 82 4.61 -8.91 14.47
N ASP A 83 3.84 -8.30 15.37
CA ASP A 83 2.43 -8.63 15.60
C ASP A 83 1.53 -8.06 14.50
N ILE A 84 1.94 -6.95 13.90
CA ILE A 84 1.26 -6.31 12.77
C ILE A 84 2.32 -5.87 11.75
N ILE A 85 2.14 -6.29 10.49
CA ILE A 85 2.88 -5.75 9.36
C ILE A 85 1.92 -4.91 8.52
N LEU A 86 2.27 -3.64 8.30
CA LEU A 86 1.52 -2.72 7.45
C LEU A 86 2.18 -2.63 6.08
N ILE A 87 1.39 -2.82 5.02
CA ILE A 87 1.82 -2.69 3.62
C ILE A 87 0.76 -1.87 2.90
N HIS A 88 1.03 -0.58 2.75
CA HIS A 88 0.07 0.37 2.20
C HIS A 88 0.66 1.14 1.02
N ASP A 89 0.00 1.08 -0.13
CA ASP A 89 0.44 1.68 -1.41
C ASP A 89 1.86 1.23 -1.82
N VAL A 90 2.15 -0.08 -1.69
CA VAL A 90 3.43 -0.72 -2.02
C VAL A 90 3.26 -1.86 -3.01
N ILE A 91 2.38 -2.82 -2.74
CA ILE A 91 2.27 -4.08 -3.51
C ILE A 91 1.92 -3.85 -4.99
N GLU A 92 1.23 -2.77 -5.32
CA GLU A 92 0.92 -2.39 -6.71
C GLU A 92 2.14 -1.91 -7.50
N HIS A 93 3.22 -1.53 -6.82
CA HIS A 93 4.48 -1.12 -7.44
C HIS A 93 5.49 -2.28 -7.60
N ILE A 94 5.25 -3.42 -6.96
CA ILE A 94 6.10 -4.59 -7.09
C ILE A 94 5.85 -5.27 -8.43
N ASP A 95 6.91 -5.74 -9.08
CA ASP A 95 6.82 -6.48 -10.33
C ASP A 95 5.93 -7.72 -10.19
N LYS A 96 5.13 -8.02 -11.21
CA LYS A 96 4.18 -9.14 -11.20
C LYS A 96 4.80 -10.46 -10.76
N CYS A 97 5.98 -10.77 -11.32
CA CYS A 97 6.69 -12.03 -11.05
C CYS A 97 7.29 -12.09 -9.63
N ARG A 98 7.46 -10.95 -8.95
CA ARG A 98 8.05 -10.87 -7.62
C ARG A 98 7.03 -10.69 -6.48
N LYS A 99 5.74 -10.55 -6.79
CA LYS A 99 4.71 -10.30 -5.75
C LYS A 99 4.58 -11.46 -4.76
N VAL A 100 4.67 -12.70 -5.22
CA VAL A 100 4.62 -13.88 -4.34
C VAL A 100 5.87 -13.94 -3.45
N GLU A 101 7.06 -13.71 -4.02
CA GLU A 101 8.32 -13.60 -3.28
C GLU A 101 8.22 -12.52 -2.18
N PHE A 102 7.71 -11.34 -2.52
CA PHE A 102 7.49 -10.24 -1.59
C PHE A 102 6.59 -10.65 -0.41
N ILE A 103 5.47 -11.33 -0.69
CA ILE A 103 4.54 -11.79 0.35
C ILE A 103 5.20 -12.84 1.24
N LEU A 104 5.90 -13.81 0.66
CA LEU A 104 6.61 -14.85 1.41
C LEU A 104 7.67 -14.23 2.32
N HIS A 105 8.45 -13.28 1.80
CA HIS A 105 9.45 -12.58 2.59
C HIS A 105 8.83 -11.74 3.72
N ALA A 106 7.72 -11.05 3.48
CA ALA A 106 7.01 -10.33 4.54
C ALA A 106 6.51 -11.26 5.66
N LYS A 107 6.12 -12.49 5.32
CA LYS A 107 5.66 -13.48 6.30
C LYS A 107 6.78 -13.98 7.22
N GLU A 108 8.05 -13.94 6.80
CA GLU A 108 9.19 -14.34 7.64
C GLU A 108 9.33 -13.46 8.89
N PHE A 109 8.89 -12.20 8.82
CA PHE A 109 8.92 -11.25 9.92
C PHE A 109 7.68 -11.28 10.81
N LEU A 110 6.61 -11.96 10.37
CA LEU A 110 5.34 -12.03 11.07
C LEU A 110 5.41 -13.00 12.26
N SER A 111 4.94 -12.57 13.45
CA SER A 111 4.79 -13.48 14.58
C SER A 111 3.71 -14.53 14.34
N GLU A 112 3.72 -15.64 15.09
CA GLU A 112 2.76 -16.75 14.92
C GLU A 112 1.29 -16.31 14.98
N THR A 113 0.99 -15.33 15.82
CA THR A 113 -0.37 -14.78 15.99
C THR A 113 -0.61 -13.49 15.23
N GLY A 114 0.42 -13.01 14.51
CA GLY A 114 0.41 -11.73 13.82
C GLY A 114 -0.53 -11.67 12.62
N ILE A 115 -0.71 -10.46 12.12
CA ILE A 115 -1.49 -10.17 10.92
C ILE A 115 -0.73 -9.26 9.97
N ILE A 116 -0.99 -9.40 8.68
CA ILE A 116 -0.53 -8.43 7.68
C ILE A 116 -1.74 -7.63 7.20
N PHE A 117 -1.64 -6.31 7.31
CA PHE A 117 -2.58 -5.38 6.70
C PHE A 117 -2.07 -4.96 5.32
N TRP A 118 -2.94 -5.04 4.34
CA TRP A 118 -2.72 -4.58 2.98
C TRP A 118 -3.66 -3.44 2.64
N GLY A 119 -3.12 -2.38 2.06
CA GLY A 119 -3.88 -1.29 1.48
C GLY A 119 -3.35 -0.98 0.08
N PHE A 120 -4.19 -1.03 -0.96
CA PHE A 120 -3.79 -0.71 -2.33
C PHE A 120 -5.00 -0.27 -3.16
N PRO A 121 -4.83 0.59 -4.18
CA PRO A 121 -5.85 0.90 -5.16
C PRO A 121 -6.03 -0.25 -6.15
N ALA A 122 -7.25 -0.58 -6.53
CA ALA A 122 -7.47 -1.53 -7.61
C ALA A 122 -6.98 -0.94 -8.94
N TRP A 123 -6.21 -1.71 -9.74
CA TRP A 123 -5.64 -1.23 -11.00
C TRP A 123 -6.66 -0.57 -11.93
N GLN A 124 -7.89 -1.12 -12.01
CA GLN A 124 -8.91 -0.65 -12.94
C GLN A 124 -9.70 0.56 -12.45
N MET A 125 -9.47 1.04 -11.23
CA MET A 125 -10.16 2.24 -10.75
C MET A 125 -9.75 3.49 -11.55
N PRO A 126 -10.51 4.59 -11.55
CA PRO A 126 -10.28 5.74 -12.44
C PRO A 126 -8.84 6.27 -12.48
N PHE A 127 -8.14 6.20 -11.35
CA PHE A 127 -6.77 6.68 -11.20
C PHE A 127 -5.79 5.58 -10.73
N GLY A 128 -6.12 4.31 -10.97
CA GLY A 128 -5.30 3.17 -10.58
C GLY A 128 -3.92 3.11 -11.27
N GLY A 129 -3.76 3.83 -12.37
CA GLY A 129 -2.48 3.98 -13.06
C GLY A 129 -1.59 5.10 -12.51
N HIS A 130 -1.95 5.73 -11.39
CA HIS A 130 -1.18 6.81 -10.73
C HIS A 130 -0.89 8.02 -11.63
N GLN A 131 -1.70 8.26 -12.66
CA GLN A 131 -1.51 9.39 -13.59
C GLN A 131 -1.57 10.77 -12.92
N GLN A 132 -1.92 10.84 -11.64
CA GLN A 132 -1.85 12.08 -10.85
C GLN A 132 -0.41 12.62 -10.71
N ILE A 133 0.62 11.79 -10.93
CA ILE A 133 2.03 12.21 -10.94
C ILE A 133 2.41 12.98 -12.22
N CYS A 134 1.56 12.95 -13.27
CA CYS A 134 1.77 13.73 -14.48
C CYS A 134 1.90 15.21 -14.15
N ARG A 135 2.85 15.87 -14.80
CA ARG A 135 3.06 17.33 -14.70
C ARG A 135 1.98 18.10 -15.44
N ASN A 136 1.51 17.56 -16.55
CA ASN A 136 0.42 18.16 -17.31
C ASN A 136 -0.91 18.00 -16.56
N GLY A 137 -1.52 19.15 -16.23
CA GLY A 137 -2.76 19.20 -15.43
C GLY A 137 -3.98 18.56 -16.10
N PHE A 138 -3.98 18.40 -17.42
CA PHE A 138 -5.04 17.69 -18.13
C PHE A 138 -4.80 16.17 -18.02
N CYS A 139 -3.57 15.70 -18.34
CA CYS A 139 -3.20 14.31 -18.26
C CYS A 139 -3.41 13.75 -16.83
N SER A 140 -2.99 14.50 -15.81
CA SER A 140 -3.12 14.10 -14.39
C SER A 140 -4.57 13.91 -13.92
N LYS A 141 -5.54 14.53 -14.60
CA LYS A 141 -6.97 14.49 -14.26
C LYS A 141 -7.79 13.55 -15.15
N MET A 142 -7.19 12.95 -16.18
CA MET A 142 -7.90 12.03 -17.08
C MET A 142 -8.10 10.66 -16.42
N PRO A 143 -9.34 10.25 -16.10
CA PRO A 143 -9.59 8.93 -15.55
C PRO A 143 -9.39 7.85 -16.62
N PHE A 144 -8.98 6.65 -16.20
CA PHE A 144 -8.92 5.43 -17.01
C PHE A 144 -7.92 5.42 -18.19
N ILE A 145 -7.12 6.48 -18.43
CA ILE A 145 -6.17 6.51 -19.54
C ILE A 145 -5.13 5.39 -19.48
N HIS A 146 -4.77 4.96 -18.28
CA HIS A 146 -3.85 3.85 -18.03
C HIS A 146 -4.38 2.50 -18.52
N LEU A 147 -5.70 2.35 -18.73
CA LEU A 147 -6.31 1.13 -19.27
C LEU A 147 -6.16 1.00 -20.79
N LEU A 148 -5.84 2.09 -21.49
CA LEU A 148 -5.61 2.08 -22.93
C LEU A 148 -4.45 1.12 -23.32
N PRO A 149 -4.42 0.60 -24.55
CA PRO A 149 -3.27 -0.16 -25.05
C PRO A 149 -1.95 0.58 -24.82
N LEU A 150 -0.88 -0.16 -24.52
CA LEU A 150 0.42 0.41 -24.11
C LEU A 150 0.93 1.49 -25.09
N SER A 151 0.85 1.21 -26.40
CA SER A 151 1.28 2.14 -27.45
C SER A 151 0.50 3.44 -27.47
N VAL A 152 -0.82 3.37 -27.24
CA VAL A 152 -1.70 4.54 -27.18
C VAL A 152 -1.44 5.35 -25.92
N TYR A 153 -1.33 4.67 -24.76
CA TYR A 153 -1.04 5.31 -23.48
C TYR A 153 0.31 6.04 -23.52
N ASN A 154 1.38 5.37 -23.98
CA ASN A 154 2.70 5.97 -24.13
C ASN A 154 2.67 7.21 -25.05
N LYS A 155 1.97 7.11 -26.19
CA LYS A 155 1.83 8.23 -27.13
C LYS A 155 1.09 9.43 -26.50
N ILE A 156 0.05 9.18 -25.69
CA ILE A 156 -0.67 10.24 -24.97
C ILE A 156 0.28 10.94 -24.00
N LEU A 157 1.02 10.20 -23.16
CA LEU A 157 1.95 10.79 -22.19
C LEU A 157 3.01 11.66 -22.90
N PHE A 158 3.53 11.18 -24.02
CA PHE A 158 4.50 11.93 -24.84
C PHE A 158 3.89 13.22 -25.42
N ILE A 159 2.69 13.16 -26.00
CA ILE A 159 1.99 14.33 -26.57
C ILE A 159 1.71 15.41 -25.49
N PHE A 160 1.41 14.98 -24.27
CA PHE A 160 1.19 15.92 -23.16
C PHE A 160 2.49 16.44 -22.54
N GLY A 161 3.66 16.07 -23.09
CA GLY A 161 4.96 16.61 -22.69
C GLY A 161 5.46 16.08 -21.34
N GLU A 162 5.06 14.85 -20.96
CA GLU A 162 5.61 14.21 -19.79
C GLU A 162 7.08 13.84 -20.02
N ASN A 163 7.90 13.95 -18.97
CA ASN A 163 9.31 13.55 -19.06
C ASN A 163 9.51 12.04 -19.03
N ASP A 164 10.66 11.57 -19.50
CA ASP A 164 10.98 10.14 -19.60
C ASP A 164 10.89 9.42 -18.26
N SER A 165 11.27 10.06 -17.17
CA SER A 165 11.19 9.49 -15.81
C SER A 165 9.73 9.23 -15.40
N CYS A 166 8.84 10.21 -15.60
CA CYS A 166 7.41 10.06 -15.32
C CYS A 166 6.78 8.99 -16.21
N ILE A 167 7.10 9.00 -17.53
CA ILE A 167 6.60 7.99 -18.46
C ILE A 167 7.04 6.59 -18.03
N LYS A 168 8.32 6.40 -17.72
CA LYS A 168 8.88 5.12 -17.26
C LYS A 168 8.17 4.63 -15.99
N GLU A 169 7.96 5.50 -15.02
CA GLU A 169 7.26 5.15 -13.77
C GLU A 169 5.81 4.72 -14.06
N LEU A 170 5.06 5.48 -14.84
CA LEU A 170 3.67 5.15 -15.20
C LEU A 170 3.56 3.84 -15.99
N LEU A 171 4.53 3.56 -16.88
CA LEU A 171 4.57 2.31 -17.63
C LEU A 171 4.94 1.12 -16.73
N ASN A 172 5.80 1.29 -15.74
CA ASN A 172 6.11 0.27 -14.75
C ASN A 172 4.88 -0.05 -13.90
N ILE A 173 4.17 0.97 -13.40
CA ILE A 173 2.90 0.79 -12.67
C ILE A 173 1.87 0.05 -13.55
N LYS A 174 1.79 0.40 -14.83
CA LYS A 174 0.92 -0.30 -15.77
C LYS A 174 1.31 -1.77 -15.94
N ALA A 175 2.60 -2.09 -16.02
CA ALA A 175 3.09 -3.47 -16.10
C ALA A 175 2.82 -4.27 -14.82
N ALA A 176 2.97 -3.63 -13.66
CA ALA A 176 2.71 -4.22 -12.35
C ALA A 176 1.22 -4.52 -12.11
N GLY A 177 0.32 -3.67 -12.60
CA GLY A 177 -1.14 -3.72 -12.59
C GLY A 177 -1.80 -4.73 -11.64
N LEU A 178 -2.23 -4.29 -10.44
CA LEU A 178 -2.77 -5.18 -9.42
C LEU A 178 -4.31 -5.10 -9.35
N SER A 179 -5.00 -6.15 -9.81
CA SER A 179 -6.43 -6.29 -9.60
C SER A 179 -6.73 -7.01 -8.28
N ILE A 180 -7.96 -6.87 -7.80
CA ILE A 180 -8.45 -7.57 -6.60
C ILE A 180 -8.28 -9.09 -6.77
N GLU A 181 -8.66 -9.62 -7.93
CA GLU A 181 -8.59 -11.06 -8.23
C GLU A 181 -7.15 -11.55 -8.26
N HIS A 182 -6.24 -10.74 -8.81
CA HIS A 182 -4.82 -11.09 -8.83
C HIS A 182 -4.24 -11.07 -7.41
N PHE A 183 -4.56 -10.06 -6.60
CA PHE A 183 -4.14 -10.03 -5.19
C PHE A 183 -4.65 -11.25 -4.42
N GLU A 184 -5.94 -11.59 -4.53
CA GLU A 184 -6.52 -12.76 -3.87
C GLU A 184 -5.86 -14.08 -4.33
N SER A 185 -5.43 -14.15 -5.61
CA SER A 185 -4.70 -15.31 -6.16
C SER A 185 -3.30 -15.44 -5.58
N ILE A 186 -2.51 -14.35 -5.54
CA ILE A 186 -1.13 -14.40 -5.03
C ILE A 186 -1.08 -14.64 -3.51
N ILE A 187 -2.06 -14.16 -2.74
CA ILE A 187 -2.19 -14.51 -1.32
C ILE A 187 -2.39 -16.03 -1.17
N LYS A 188 -3.26 -16.63 -1.98
CA LYS A 188 -3.46 -18.09 -1.96
C LYS A 188 -2.19 -18.85 -2.39
N GLU A 189 -1.51 -18.38 -3.41
CA GLU A 189 -0.27 -18.98 -3.92
C GLU A 189 0.86 -18.94 -2.88
N SER A 190 0.91 -17.88 -2.07
CA SER A 190 1.85 -17.74 -0.94
C SER A 190 1.41 -18.47 0.33
N ASN A 191 0.44 -19.40 0.25
CA ASN A 191 -0.16 -20.09 1.40
C ASN A 191 -0.70 -19.13 2.48
N GLY A 192 -1.12 -17.93 2.08
CA GLY A 192 -1.77 -16.97 2.95
C GLY A 192 -3.28 -17.19 3.04
N ARG A 193 -3.85 -16.81 4.17
CA ARG A 193 -5.30 -16.83 4.41
C ARG A 193 -5.84 -15.41 4.53
N ILE A 194 -6.83 -15.05 3.72
CA ILE A 194 -7.56 -13.79 3.86
C ILE A 194 -8.52 -13.93 5.05
N VAL A 195 -8.34 -13.07 6.06
CA VAL A 195 -9.15 -13.02 7.28
C VAL A 195 -10.30 -12.04 7.14
N ASP A 196 -10.03 -10.86 6.54
CA ASP A 196 -11.04 -9.83 6.29
C ASP A 196 -10.73 -9.05 5.01
N ARG A 197 -11.77 -8.45 4.44
CA ARG A 197 -11.68 -7.62 3.25
C ARG A 197 -12.65 -6.45 3.31
N ILE A 198 -12.16 -5.25 3.06
CA ILE A 198 -12.98 -4.05 2.85
C ILE A 198 -12.62 -3.41 1.52
N LEU A 199 -13.58 -3.28 0.62
CA LEU A 199 -13.44 -2.50 -0.60
C LEU A 199 -14.04 -1.11 -0.39
N TRP A 200 -13.27 -0.07 -0.68
CA TRP A 200 -13.66 1.31 -0.48
C TRP A 200 -14.06 1.96 -1.80
N PHE A 201 -15.29 2.46 -1.88
CA PHE A 201 -15.73 3.35 -2.96
C PHE A 201 -15.13 4.75 -2.79
N ILE A 202 -15.12 5.26 -1.54
CA ILE A 202 -14.40 6.48 -1.16
C ILE A 202 -13.37 6.11 -0.12
N ASN A 203 -12.08 6.18 -0.49
CA ASN A 203 -10.94 5.85 0.35
C ASN A 203 -10.97 6.68 1.64
N PRO A 204 -10.71 6.11 2.83
CA PRO A 204 -10.60 6.84 4.09
C PRO A 204 -9.63 8.02 4.07
N HIS A 205 -8.53 7.94 3.33
CA HIS A 205 -7.57 9.04 3.16
C HIS A 205 -8.16 10.27 2.45
N TYR A 206 -9.22 10.09 1.66
CA TYR A 206 -9.90 11.20 1.00
C TYR A 206 -10.64 12.13 1.97
N LYS A 207 -10.86 11.71 3.22
CA LYS A 207 -11.38 12.59 4.28
C LYS A 207 -10.42 13.74 4.56
N GLN A 208 -9.14 13.47 4.65
CA GLN A 208 -8.12 14.51 4.90
C GLN A 208 -7.85 15.34 3.64
N LYS A 209 -7.66 14.67 2.50
CA LYS A 209 -7.25 15.30 1.24
C LYS A 209 -8.38 16.10 0.56
N PHE A 210 -9.60 15.56 0.58
CA PHE A 210 -10.75 16.11 -0.17
C PHE A 210 -11.98 16.37 0.69
N LYS A 211 -11.91 16.18 2.02
CA LYS A 211 -13.04 16.29 2.96
C LYS A 211 -14.22 15.37 2.64
N LEU A 212 -14.00 14.31 1.87
CA LEU A 212 -15.02 13.33 1.51
C LEU A 212 -15.22 12.33 2.65
N LYS A 213 -16.48 11.98 2.95
CA LYS A 213 -16.77 10.93 3.94
C LYS A 213 -16.42 9.55 3.35
N PRO A 214 -15.62 8.72 4.05
CA PRO A 214 -15.33 7.36 3.62
C PRO A 214 -16.60 6.56 3.36
N ARG A 215 -16.63 5.79 2.27
CA ARG A 215 -17.76 4.90 1.94
C ARG A 215 -17.23 3.56 1.44
N LYS A 216 -17.71 2.49 2.06
CA LYS A 216 -17.48 1.14 1.56
C LYS A 216 -18.19 0.94 0.22
N LEU A 217 -17.64 0.07 -0.61
CA LEU A 217 -18.34 -0.37 -1.81
C LEU A 217 -19.59 -1.15 -1.42
N MET A 218 -20.69 -0.91 -2.13
CA MET A 218 -21.95 -1.61 -1.87
C MET A 218 -21.78 -3.13 -1.99
N PRO A 219 -22.41 -3.94 -1.12
CA PRO A 219 -22.24 -5.39 -1.11
C PRO A 219 -22.47 -6.06 -2.46
N ILE A 220 -23.48 -5.63 -3.20
CA ILE A 220 -23.79 -6.15 -4.54
C ILE A 220 -22.59 -5.92 -5.49
N LEU A 221 -22.07 -4.69 -5.59
CA LEU A 221 -20.91 -4.38 -6.44
C LEU A 221 -19.64 -5.08 -5.95
N SER A 222 -19.46 -5.19 -4.64
CA SER A 222 -18.31 -5.90 -4.03
C SER A 222 -18.29 -7.39 -4.35
N SER A 223 -19.46 -8.01 -4.63
CA SER A 223 -19.57 -9.43 -4.99
C SER A 223 -19.32 -9.72 -6.47
N ILE A 224 -19.46 -8.72 -7.36
CA ILE A 224 -19.28 -8.93 -8.80
C ILE A 224 -17.80 -8.86 -9.14
N ARG A 225 -17.20 -10.05 -9.39
CA ARG A 225 -15.79 -10.17 -9.77
C ARG A 225 -15.47 -9.34 -10.99
N TYR A 226 -14.26 -8.83 -11.06
CA TYR A 226 -13.72 -7.94 -12.09
C TYR A 226 -14.37 -6.55 -12.14
N ILE A 227 -15.71 -6.43 -12.05
CA ILE A 227 -16.42 -5.14 -12.05
C ILE A 227 -16.10 -4.34 -10.80
N ARG A 228 -15.99 -4.99 -9.62
CA ARG A 228 -15.63 -4.35 -8.34
C ARG A 228 -14.34 -3.53 -8.41
N ASN A 229 -13.40 -3.91 -9.29
CA ASN A 229 -12.13 -3.19 -9.45
C ASN A 229 -12.30 -1.74 -9.92
N TYR A 230 -13.27 -1.49 -10.80
CA TYR A 230 -13.53 -0.15 -11.34
C TYR A 230 -14.06 0.84 -10.31
N PHE A 231 -14.62 0.32 -9.21
CA PHE A 231 -15.24 1.11 -8.16
C PHE A 231 -14.48 1.08 -6.83
N SER A 232 -13.35 0.37 -6.76
CA SER A 232 -12.55 0.23 -5.53
C SER A 232 -11.38 1.19 -5.56
N THR A 233 -11.55 2.36 -4.94
CA THR A 233 -10.48 3.37 -4.83
C THR A 233 -9.39 2.97 -3.83
N SER A 234 -9.70 2.03 -2.94
CA SER A 234 -8.73 1.35 -2.08
C SER A 234 -9.32 0.00 -1.64
N CYS A 235 -8.44 -0.98 -1.54
CA CYS A 235 -8.74 -2.33 -1.10
C CYS A 235 -7.97 -2.59 0.19
N PHE A 236 -8.67 -2.89 1.28
CA PHE A 236 -8.06 -3.25 2.54
C PHE A 236 -8.26 -4.74 2.78
N TYR A 237 -7.17 -5.41 3.14
CA TYR A 237 -7.18 -6.82 3.48
C TYR A 237 -6.43 -7.06 4.79
N ILE A 238 -6.88 -8.06 5.53
CA ILE A 238 -6.14 -8.68 6.62
C ILE A 238 -5.83 -10.10 6.20
N THR A 239 -4.56 -10.48 6.30
CA THR A 239 -4.11 -11.85 6.01
C THR A 239 -3.27 -12.42 7.15
N LYS A 240 -3.16 -13.76 7.15
CA LYS A 240 -2.27 -14.54 8.01
C LYS A 240 -1.49 -15.53 7.17
#